data_e0be99bdfacb7068d790ca96936661ae
#
_entry.id   e0be99bdfacb7068d790ca96936661ae
#
_cell.length_a   1.000
_cell.length_b   1.000
_cell.length_c   1.000
_cell.angle_alpha   90.00
_cell.angle_beta   90.00
_cell.angle_gamma   90.00
#
_symmetry.space_group_name_H-M   'P 1'
#
loop_
_entity.id
_entity.type
_entity.pdbx_description
1 polymer ?
#
loop_
_entity_poly.entity_id
_entity_poly.type
_entity_poly.pdbx_seq_one_letter_code
_entity_poly.pdbx_strand_id
1 'polypeptide(L)'
;VAIAINKDVDILFVIDNSGSMAEEQALLSKNFAAFISVLEDPEVLANYRIGITTTDSGNPRCPSAQYTPEGGNLVLSSCLDRVDQGEFTFNSDDFSKTCTDFCTKRNADLTVRGTATGVDPNEVPRKWIERIEKVSNINGVADNTEAFQCYGPQGVAGCGFESHLESMYLALAGAASPKSKNNYGFLRDAAILSIVVITDEVDCSYNPATKEIFTTNKVFWNDPAVDTAPTSSLCWFAGVECTGGPGTYSECHSQNWDKDRKVTTDPAAAVLQPVSKYIDFVKSIEEKKQEIDENQRVLISLITGVPVGYDTFDKEIPYEDRPADDEEQINFGIGPGCILGDVNAPTATARPPVREREFAEAFLDDPKTERNLYSICQDSYAAALESIATKIRDQIVPACMPSCVRDKDRSTPVLDPNCRLIETNIKGEEKDIPQCTEVNGAWTAGNGANVCFATLIDKTGKETLSKIDNISDYCNMEGFNLEFVLVRSAPAAAGTTISANCELSDNRTLDCPNL
;
A
#
# COMPACT_ATOMS: atom_id res chain seq x y z
N VAL A 1 -18.54 11.23 -22.13
CA VAL A 1 -17.65 10.17 -21.61
C VAL A 1 -17.13 10.68 -20.28
N ALA A 2 -17.31 9.90 -19.21
CA ALA A 2 -16.65 10.19 -17.94
C ALA A 2 -15.15 9.92 -18.13
N ILE A 3 -14.32 10.93 -17.88
CA ILE A 3 -12.88 10.76 -17.81
C ILE A 3 -12.53 10.83 -16.33
N ALA A 4 -12.06 9.73 -15.78
CA ALA A 4 -11.49 9.74 -14.45
C ALA A 4 -10.08 10.31 -14.53
N ILE A 5 -9.92 11.59 -14.20
CA ILE A 5 -8.60 12.16 -13.92
C ILE A 5 -8.23 11.69 -12.52
N ASN A 6 -7.72 10.47 -12.41
CA ASN A 6 -7.50 9.86 -11.12
C ASN A 6 -6.03 9.92 -10.74
N LYS A 7 -5.68 10.89 -9.91
CA LYS A 7 -4.37 10.96 -9.23
C LYS A 7 -4.47 10.56 -7.76
N ASP A 8 -5.61 10.00 -7.36
CA ASP A 8 -5.88 9.63 -5.99
C ASP A 8 -5.31 8.26 -5.67
N VAL A 9 -4.54 8.15 -4.60
CA VAL A 9 -3.89 6.92 -4.16
C VAL A 9 -4.10 6.73 -2.67
N ASP A 10 -4.65 5.59 -2.27
CA ASP A 10 -4.76 5.18 -0.87
C ASP A 10 -3.70 4.09 -0.62
N ILE A 11 -2.79 4.33 0.30
CA ILE A 11 -1.64 3.47 0.58
C ILE A 11 -1.76 2.98 2.03
N LEU A 12 -1.87 1.67 2.21
CA LEU A 12 -1.89 1.04 3.51
C LEU A 12 -0.55 0.37 3.79
N PHE A 13 0.18 0.85 4.80
CA PHE A 13 1.32 0.15 5.36
C PHE A 13 0.87 -0.72 6.53
N VAL A 14 1.23 -2.01 6.48
CA VAL A 14 1.10 -2.96 7.57
C VAL A 14 2.51 -3.28 8.02
N ILE A 15 2.90 -2.69 9.15
CA ILE A 15 4.28 -2.73 9.65
C ILE A 15 4.36 -3.66 10.83
N ASP A 16 5.22 -4.64 10.73
CA ASP A 16 5.53 -5.55 11.82
C ASP A 16 6.22 -4.78 12.95
N ASN A 17 5.72 -4.99 14.17
CA ASN A 17 6.22 -4.38 15.40
C ASN A 17 6.70 -5.41 16.42
N SER A 18 7.06 -6.61 15.94
CA SER A 18 7.74 -7.64 16.74
C SER A 18 9.16 -7.24 17.14
N GLY A 19 9.76 -8.01 18.05
CA GLY A 19 11.04 -7.67 18.66
C GLY A 19 12.25 -7.61 17.72
N SER A 20 12.19 -8.29 16.59
CA SER A 20 13.26 -8.33 15.57
C SER A 20 13.28 -7.11 14.64
N MET A 21 12.19 -6.36 14.51
CA MET A 21 11.95 -5.37 13.46
C MET A 21 12.61 -3.99 13.65
N ALA A 22 13.50 -3.84 14.62
CA ALA A 22 14.08 -2.52 14.92
C ALA A 22 14.90 -1.93 13.76
N GLU A 23 15.75 -2.72 13.15
CA GLU A 23 16.62 -2.28 12.05
C GLU A 23 15.81 -2.07 10.77
N GLU A 24 14.83 -2.92 10.52
CA GLU A 24 13.93 -2.88 9.38
C GLU A 24 13.08 -1.60 9.36
N GLN A 25 12.51 -1.25 10.50
CA GLN A 25 11.76 0.00 10.65
C GLN A 25 12.66 1.25 10.51
N ALA A 26 13.92 1.17 10.99
CA ALA A 26 14.90 2.23 10.80
C ALA A 26 15.27 2.38 9.32
N LEU A 27 15.48 1.28 8.60
CA LEU A 27 15.74 1.30 7.16
C LEU A 27 14.56 1.83 6.36
N LEU A 28 13.33 1.46 6.73
CA LEU A 28 12.11 2.02 6.12
C LEU A 28 12.09 3.53 6.27
N SER A 29 12.29 4.05 7.48
CA SER A 29 12.30 5.49 7.75
C SER A 29 13.40 6.23 6.99
N LYS A 30 14.60 5.65 6.96
CA LYS A 30 15.76 6.19 6.25
C LYS A 30 15.51 6.32 4.74
N ASN A 31 14.83 5.33 4.15
CA ASN A 31 14.68 5.22 2.69
C ASN A 31 13.33 5.75 2.17
N PHE A 32 12.44 6.22 3.04
CA PHE A 32 11.09 6.62 2.65
C PHE A 32 11.04 7.80 1.66
N ALA A 33 12.07 8.63 1.66
CA ALA A 33 12.22 9.70 0.66
C ALA A 33 12.17 9.19 -0.79
N ALA A 34 12.70 7.98 -1.04
CA ALA A 34 12.67 7.36 -2.38
C ALA A 34 11.22 7.10 -2.83
N PHE A 35 10.37 6.63 -1.92
CA PHE A 35 8.94 6.40 -2.17
C PHE A 35 8.19 7.71 -2.47
N ILE A 36 8.33 8.70 -1.59
CA ILE A 36 7.65 9.99 -1.71
C ILE A 36 8.09 10.75 -2.96
N SER A 37 9.38 10.69 -3.33
CA SER A 37 9.90 11.42 -4.50
C SER A 37 9.23 11.02 -5.81
N VAL A 38 8.83 9.74 -5.96
CA VAL A 38 8.11 9.27 -7.15
C VAL A 38 6.67 9.78 -7.15
N LEU A 39 5.99 9.74 -6.00
CA LEU A 39 4.59 10.19 -5.91
C LEU A 39 4.45 11.71 -6.05
N GLU A 40 5.47 12.45 -5.62
CA GLU A 40 5.49 13.92 -5.67
C GLU A 40 6.21 14.48 -6.89
N ASP A 41 6.69 13.62 -7.78
CA ASP A 41 7.29 14.04 -9.06
C ASP A 41 6.36 15.02 -9.78
N PRO A 42 6.88 16.13 -10.36
CA PRO A 42 6.08 17.11 -11.06
C PRO A 42 5.18 16.57 -12.19
N GLU A 43 5.54 15.44 -12.77
CA GLU A 43 4.75 14.77 -13.82
C GLU A 43 3.64 13.88 -13.24
N VAL A 44 3.81 13.39 -12.01
CA VAL A 44 2.86 12.51 -11.31
C VAL A 44 1.89 13.31 -10.44
N LEU A 45 2.42 14.02 -9.46
CA LEU A 45 1.67 14.85 -8.50
C LEU A 45 0.48 14.11 -7.87
N ALA A 46 0.73 12.93 -7.33
CA ALA A 46 -0.29 12.11 -6.72
C ALA A 46 -0.98 12.81 -5.53
N ASN A 47 -2.29 12.62 -5.44
CA ASN A 47 -3.08 12.92 -4.24
C ASN A 47 -3.14 11.66 -3.40
N TYR A 48 -2.39 11.57 -2.33
CA TYR A 48 -2.29 10.32 -1.59
C TYR A 48 -2.77 10.41 -0.15
N ARG A 49 -3.20 9.27 0.37
CA ARG A 49 -3.38 8.96 1.78
C ARG A 49 -2.45 7.83 2.16
N ILE A 50 -1.76 7.97 3.28
CA ILE A 50 -0.92 6.91 3.84
C ILE A 50 -1.48 6.56 5.21
N GLY A 51 -2.09 5.38 5.31
CA GLY A 51 -2.53 4.76 6.55
C GLY A 51 -1.47 3.78 7.03
N ILE A 52 -1.24 3.74 8.33
CA ILE A 52 -0.29 2.82 8.96
C ILE A 52 -1.04 2.00 10.01
N THR A 53 -0.86 0.69 10.00
CA THR A 53 -1.27 -0.22 11.07
C THR A 53 -0.16 -1.21 11.35
N THR A 54 -0.23 -1.92 12.47
CA THR A 54 0.74 -2.97 12.79
C THR A 54 0.21 -4.35 12.41
N THR A 55 1.07 -5.34 12.46
CA THR A 55 0.73 -6.76 12.26
C THR A 55 0.03 -7.37 13.47
N ASP A 56 -0.03 -6.64 14.59
CA ASP A 56 -0.64 -7.14 15.83
C ASP A 56 -2.16 -6.97 15.83
N SER A 57 -2.87 -8.07 15.56
CA SER A 57 -4.33 -8.13 15.65
C SER A 57 -4.84 -8.60 17.04
N GLY A 58 -3.92 -8.84 17.96
CA GLY A 58 -4.18 -9.46 19.26
C GLY A 58 -4.11 -10.99 19.18
N ASN A 59 -3.39 -11.60 20.13
CA ASN A 59 -3.21 -13.04 20.18
C ASN A 59 -3.39 -13.55 21.63
N PRO A 60 -4.03 -14.71 21.86
CA PRO A 60 -4.21 -15.27 23.21
C PRO A 60 -2.89 -15.52 23.95
N ARG A 61 -1.80 -15.68 23.22
CA ARG A 61 -0.46 -15.91 23.79
C ARG A 61 0.21 -14.63 24.25
N CYS A 62 -0.19 -13.50 23.68
CA CYS A 62 0.35 -12.20 24.00
C CYS A 62 -0.66 -11.42 24.85
N PRO A 63 -0.50 -11.40 26.18
CA PRO A 63 -1.51 -10.84 27.07
C PRO A 63 -1.52 -9.31 27.01
N SER A 64 -2.69 -8.72 26.87
CA SER A 64 -2.94 -7.28 26.81
C SER A 64 -2.46 -6.44 28.00
N ALA A 65 -1.95 -7.08 29.05
CA ALA A 65 -1.34 -6.39 30.18
C ALA A 65 0.07 -5.83 29.87
N GLN A 66 0.72 -6.30 28.80
CA GLN A 66 2.07 -5.89 28.41
C GLN A 66 2.07 -4.92 27.22
N TYR A 67 1.05 -4.99 26.39
CA TYR A 67 0.89 -4.13 25.20
C TYR A 67 -0.58 -4.12 24.76
N THR A 68 -0.92 -3.17 23.90
CA THR A 68 -2.28 -3.04 23.33
C THR A 68 -2.19 -3.24 21.82
N PRO A 69 -2.75 -4.34 21.27
CA PRO A 69 -2.74 -4.57 19.84
C PRO A 69 -3.56 -3.49 19.11
N GLU A 70 -3.09 -3.03 17.98
CA GLU A 70 -3.82 -2.10 17.13
C GLU A 70 -5.08 -2.73 16.54
N GLY A 71 -5.06 -4.04 16.28
CA GLY A 71 -6.23 -4.76 15.76
C GLY A 71 -6.73 -4.22 14.43
N GLY A 72 -5.81 -3.83 13.54
CA GLY A 72 -6.10 -3.21 12.26
C GLY A 72 -6.52 -1.74 12.33
N ASN A 73 -6.51 -1.09 13.51
CA ASN A 73 -6.74 0.35 13.56
C ASN A 73 -5.58 1.11 12.95
N LEU A 74 -5.90 2.15 12.17
CA LEU A 74 -4.89 3.08 11.70
C LEU A 74 -4.32 3.90 12.85
N VAL A 75 -3.01 4.05 12.85
CA VAL A 75 -2.23 4.71 13.89
C VAL A 75 -1.51 5.91 13.30
N LEU A 76 -1.63 7.03 13.98
CA LEU A 76 -0.87 8.25 13.68
C LEU A 76 -0.39 8.81 15.02
N SER A 77 0.72 8.27 15.50
CA SER A 77 1.37 8.63 16.76
C SER A 77 2.87 8.67 16.54
N SER A 78 3.51 9.75 16.99
CA SER A 78 4.96 9.90 16.88
C SER A 78 5.68 8.78 17.61
N CYS A 79 6.69 8.21 16.99
CA CYS A 79 7.54 7.20 17.58
C CYS A 79 8.27 7.71 18.85
N LEU A 80 8.53 9.02 18.98
CA LEU A 80 9.11 9.58 20.20
C LEU A 80 8.18 9.43 21.41
N ASP A 81 6.86 9.57 21.22
CA ASP A 81 5.90 9.33 22.29
C ASP A 81 5.79 7.84 22.63
N ARG A 82 6.00 6.95 21.65
CA ARG A 82 6.08 5.48 21.83
C ARG A 82 7.37 5.08 22.55
N VAL A 83 8.51 5.76 22.28
CA VAL A 83 9.76 5.57 23.05
C VAL A 83 9.52 5.86 24.53
N ASP A 84 8.83 6.97 24.85
CA ASP A 84 8.51 7.32 26.23
C ASP A 84 7.58 6.28 26.91
N GLN A 85 6.80 5.55 26.13
CA GLN A 85 5.92 4.47 26.60
C GLN A 85 6.64 3.11 26.72
N GLY A 86 7.92 3.03 26.31
CA GLY A 86 8.73 1.83 26.36
C GLY A 86 8.50 0.86 25.18
N GLU A 87 7.79 1.29 24.14
CA GLU A 87 7.48 0.43 22.99
C GLU A 87 8.69 0.11 22.10
N PHE A 88 9.83 0.75 22.35
CA PHE A 88 11.12 0.47 21.69
C PHE A 88 12.10 -0.29 22.61
N THR A 89 11.57 -1.06 23.56
CA THR A 89 12.37 -1.91 24.42
C THR A 89 11.93 -3.37 24.27
N PHE A 90 12.88 -4.26 23.94
CA PHE A 90 12.61 -5.69 23.82
C PHE A 90 13.71 -6.48 24.54
N ASN A 91 13.35 -7.47 25.37
CA ASN A 91 14.28 -8.28 26.17
C ASN A 91 15.28 -7.45 27.01
N SER A 92 14.90 -6.26 27.44
CA SER A 92 15.74 -5.27 28.16
C SER A 92 16.75 -4.52 27.28
N ASP A 93 16.76 -4.75 25.99
CA ASP A 93 17.55 -3.98 25.03
C ASP A 93 16.76 -2.74 24.55
N ASP A 94 17.48 -1.64 24.37
CA ASP A 94 16.92 -0.34 23.95
C ASP A 94 17.14 -0.14 22.44
N PHE A 95 16.04 -0.07 21.69
CA PHE A 95 15.97 0.18 20.26
C PHE A 95 15.46 1.58 19.92
N SER A 96 15.45 2.52 20.86
CA SER A 96 14.94 3.87 20.64
C SER A 96 15.58 4.62 19.47
N LYS A 97 16.78 4.23 19.05
CA LYS A 97 17.47 4.81 17.88
C LYS A 97 16.71 4.59 16.58
N THR A 98 15.93 3.52 16.46
CA THR A 98 15.02 3.30 15.32
C THR A 98 14.13 4.51 15.04
N CYS A 99 13.76 5.24 16.10
CA CYS A 99 12.98 6.47 16.02
C CYS A 99 13.87 7.71 16.08
N THR A 100 14.74 7.83 17.13
CA THR A 100 15.41 9.09 17.47
C THR A 100 16.45 9.53 16.44
N ASP A 101 16.93 8.63 15.60
CA ASP A 101 17.87 8.96 14.51
C ASP A 101 17.16 9.67 13.34
N PHE A 102 15.84 9.56 13.21
CA PHE A 102 15.07 10.08 12.09
C PHE A 102 13.97 11.07 12.49
N CYS A 103 13.39 10.95 13.68
CA CYS A 103 12.31 11.79 14.15
C CYS A 103 12.76 12.70 15.31
N THR A 104 12.41 13.99 15.21
CA THR A 104 12.66 14.99 16.26
C THR A 104 11.38 15.61 16.80
N LYS A 105 10.20 15.14 16.37
CA LYS A 105 8.89 15.73 16.65
C LYS A 105 8.02 14.79 17.48
N ARG A 106 7.44 15.30 18.55
CA ARG A 106 6.43 14.61 19.35
C ARG A 106 5.02 14.88 18.81
N ASN A 107 4.03 14.12 19.24
CA ASN A 107 2.62 14.41 18.92
C ASN A 107 2.21 15.85 19.28
N ALA A 108 2.81 16.43 20.31
CA ALA A 108 2.56 17.81 20.70
C ALA A 108 3.08 18.84 19.69
N ASP A 109 4.11 18.47 18.91
CA ASP A 109 4.73 19.33 17.88
C ASP A 109 4.04 19.17 16.52
N LEU A 110 3.26 18.10 16.36
CA LEU A 110 2.59 17.71 15.14
C LEU A 110 1.09 18.00 15.23
N THR A 111 0.57 18.75 14.28
CA THR A 111 -0.87 19.04 14.23
C THR A 111 -1.48 18.40 13.00
N VAL A 112 -2.46 17.52 13.20
CA VAL A 112 -3.24 16.94 12.11
C VAL A 112 -4.41 17.84 11.80
N ARG A 113 -4.41 18.49 10.64
CA ARG A 113 -5.54 19.28 10.17
C ARG A 113 -6.74 18.36 9.89
N GLY A 114 -7.92 18.79 10.33
CA GLY A 114 -9.17 18.09 10.02
C GLY A 114 -9.43 18.05 8.51
N THR A 115 -9.84 16.89 8.01
CA THR A 115 -10.27 16.68 6.63
C THR A 115 -11.58 15.93 6.58
N ALA A 116 -12.45 16.29 5.64
CA ALA A 116 -13.65 15.54 5.29
C ALA A 116 -13.27 14.37 4.37
N THR A 117 -14.14 13.37 4.30
CA THR A 117 -14.01 12.25 3.36
C THR A 117 -15.28 12.08 2.53
N GLY A 118 -15.24 11.24 1.50
CA GLY A 118 -16.41 10.96 0.67
C GLY A 118 -17.60 10.37 1.44
N VAL A 119 -17.35 9.75 2.60
CA VAL A 119 -18.38 9.09 3.43
C VAL A 119 -18.62 9.80 4.78
N ASP A 120 -17.76 10.73 5.16
CA ASP A 120 -17.90 11.54 6.39
C ASP A 120 -17.60 13.02 6.09
N PRO A 121 -18.64 13.88 6.03
CA PRO A 121 -18.47 15.29 5.69
C PRO A 121 -17.88 16.14 6.83
N ASN A 122 -17.64 15.57 8.01
CA ASN A 122 -17.07 16.30 9.13
C ASN A 122 -15.55 16.45 8.92
N GLU A 123 -15.05 17.67 9.05
CA GLU A 123 -13.62 17.97 9.06
C GLU A 123 -13.04 17.65 10.43
N VAL A 124 -12.54 16.42 10.60
CA VAL A 124 -11.91 15.97 11.84
C VAL A 124 -10.47 15.51 11.57
N PRO A 125 -9.56 15.59 12.55
CA PRO A 125 -8.24 15.00 12.43
C PRO A 125 -8.34 13.51 12.16
N ARG A 126 -7.76 13.05 11.04
CA ARG A 126 -7.78 11.64 10.63
C ARG A 126 -6.51 10.93 11.09
N LYS A 127 -6.55 9.61 11.14
CA LYS A 127 -5.42 8.77 11.55
C LYS A 127 -4.57 8.30 10.34
N TRP A 128 -4.37 9.19 9.36
CA TRP A 128 -3.51 8.97 8.21
C TRP A 128 -2.84 10.27 7.75
N ILE A 129 -1.71 10.14 7.07
CA ILE A 129 -1.08 11.25 6.36
C ILE A 129 -1.86 11.45 5.06
N GLU A 130 -2.25 12.68 4.76
CA GLU A 130 -2.98 13.01 3.53
C GLU A 130 -2.29 14.18 2.83
N ARG A 131 -2.11 14.06 1.51
CA ARG A 131 -1.67 15.17 0.65
C ARG A 131 -2.58 15.25 -0.56
N ILE A 132 -3.32 16.32 -0.63
CA ILE A 132 -4.23 16.64 -1.73
C ILE A 132 -3.82 17.98 -2.32
N GLU A 133 -3.67 18.04 -3.67
CA GLU A 133 -3.27 19.26 -4.39
C GLU A 133 -2.02 19.93 -3.75
N LYS A 134 -1.00 19.13 -3.45
CA LYS A 134 0.26 19.55 -2.80
C LYS A 134 0.13 20.02 -1.36
N VAL A 135 -1.04 19.93 -0.74
CA VAL A 135 -1.29 20.38 0.63
C VAL A 135 -1.36 19.18 1.58
N SER A 136 -0.41 19.09 2.50
CA SER A 136 -0.41 18.08 3.57
C SER A 136 -1.43 18.39 4.65
N ASN A 137 -2.01 17.35 5.26
CA ASN A 137 -2.80 17.50 6.48
C ASN A 137 -1.93 17.56 7.75
N ILE A 138 -0.63 17.27 7.65
CA ILE A 138 0.29 17.31 8.78
C ILE A 138 1.03 18.64 8.81
N ASN A 139 0.95 19.35 9.93
CA ASN A 139 1.72 20.55 10.19
C ASN A 139 2.77 20.27 11.27
N GLY A 140 3.85 21.08 11.29
CA GLY A 140 4.96 20.91 12.23
C GLY A 140 6.14 20.12 11.67
N VAL A 141 6.06 19.70 10.41
CA VAL A 141 7.11 19.03 9.63
C VAL A 141 7.42 19.81 8.37
N ALA A 142 8.58 19.56 7.76
CA ALA A 142 8.97 20.18 6.51
C ALA A 142 8.19 19.60 5.32
N ASP A 143 7.97 18.28 5.32
CA ASP A 143 7.29 17.53 4.27
C ASP A 143 6.70 16.21 4.81
N ASN A 144 6.10 15.41 3.93
CA ASN A 144 5.51 14.13 4.33
C ASN A 144 6.56 13.03 4.54
N THR A 145 7.80 13.20 4.08
CA THR A 145 8.91 12.31 4.44
C THR A 145 9.23 12.44 5.92
N GLU A 146 9.40 13.67 6.42
CA GLU A 146 9.61 13.93 7.86
C GLU A 146 8.40 13.45 8.69
N ALA A 147 7.17 13.65 8.19
CA ALA A 147 5.97 13.12 8.84
C ALA A 147 6.03 11.59 8.98
N PHE A 148 6.35 10.87 7.90
CA PHE A 148 6.44 9.41 7.94
C PHE A 148 7.61 8.93 8.81
N GLN A 149 8.74 9.63 8.81
CA GLN A 149 9.87 9.30 9.69
C GLN A 149 9.49 9.32 11.17
N CYS A 150 8.50 10.14 11.53
CA CYS A 150 7.96 10.18 12.89
C CYS A 150 6.81 9.19 13.13
N TYR A 151 5.96 8.94 12.13
CA TYR A 151 4.80 8.08 12.29
C TYR A 151 5.02 6.63 11.83
N GLY A 152 6.04 6.37 11.01
CA GLY A 152 6.35 5.05 10.45
C GLY A 152 6.84 4.03 11.48
N PRO A 153 7.83 4.35 12.32
CA PRO A 153 8.30 3.41 13.33
C PRO A 153 7.23 3.10 14.37
N GLN A 154 6.86 1.82 14.48
CA GLN A 154 5.74 1.36 15.31
C GLN A 154 6.18 0.74 16.64
N GLY A 155 7.50 0.64 16.89
CA GLY A 155 8.08 0.01 18.05
C GLY A 155 8.44 -1.46 17.82
N VAL A 156 8.92 -2.10 18.89
CA VAL A 156 9.40 -3.50 18.89
C VAL A 156 8.80 -4.33 20.04
N ALA A 157 7.73 -3.82 20.65
CA ALA A 157 7.08 -4.47 21.79
C ALA A 157 5.80 -5.23 21.42
N GLY A 158 5.54 -5.43 20.12
CA GLY A 158 4.40 -6.16 19.60
C GLY A 158 4.44 -7.66 19.91
N CYS A 159 3.39 -8.34 19.51
CA CYS A 159 3.26 -9.78 19.69
C CYS A 159 4.07 -10.52 18.63
N GLY A 160 4.90 -11.48 19.01
CA GLY A 160 5.63 -12.36 18.07
C GLY A 160 4.78 -13.48 17.46
N PHE A 161 3.45 -13.33 17.41
CA PHE A 161 2.52 -14.16 16.64
C PHE A 161 1.78 -13.25 15.65
N GLU A 162 2.51 -12.79 14.65
CA GLU A 162 2.14 -11.75 13.72
C GLU A 162 0.96 -12.14 12.83
N SER A 163 0.00 -11.25 12.67
CA SER A 163 -1.22 -11.49 11.90
C SER A 163 -1.33 -10.51 10.74
N HIS A 164 -0.39 -10.59 9.81
CA HIS A 164 -0.24 -9.65 8.69
C HIS A 164 -1.53 -9.50 7.88
N LEU A 165 -2.08 -10.64 7.44
CA LEU A 165 -3.26 -10.69 6.59
C LEU A 165 -4.53 -10.27 7.35
N GLU A 166 -4.68 -10.68 8.62
CA GLU A 166 -5.84 -10.27 9.42
C GLU A 166 -5.79 -8.79 9.77
N SER A 167 -4.62 -8.23 10.11
CA SER A 167 -4.47 -6.80 10.40
C SER A 167 -4.78 -5.94 9.17
N MET A 168 -4.29 -6.32 8.00
CA MET A 168 -4.64 -5.72 6.72
C MET A 168 -6.15 -5.76 6.47
N TYR A 169 -6.78 -6.94 6.63
CA TYR A 169 -8.21 -7.13 6.45
C TYR A 169 -9.02 -6.23 7.41
N LEU A 170 -8.67 -6.21 8.69
CA LEU A 170 -9.35 -5.39 9.70
C LEU A 170 -9.20 -3.90 9.41
N ALA A 171 -8.02 -3.46 8.92
CA ALA A 171 -7.79 -2.08 8.55
C ALA A 171 -8.71 -1.64 7.40
N LEU A 172 -8.77 -2.41 6.33
CA LEU A 172 -9.59 -2.10 5.16
C LEU A 172 -11.08 -2.26 5.43
N ALA A 173 -11.50 -3.30 6.16
CA ALA A 173 -12.89 -3.47 6.59
C ALA A 173 -13.36 -2.32 7.51
N GLY A 174 -12.45 -1.84 8.38
CA GLY A 174 -12.66 -0.67 9.21
C GLY A 174 -12.87 0.61 8.41
N ALA A 175 -12.19 0.76 7.27
CA ALA A 175 -12.32 1.94 6.41
C ALA A 175 -13.73 2.13 5.85
N ALA A 176 -14.47 1.05 5.65
CA ALA A 176 -15.87 1.07 5.21
C ALA A 176 -16.90 1.16 6.37
N SER A 177 -16.45 1.06 7.61
CA SER A 177 -17.33 0.97 8.79
C SER A 177 -17.41 2.26 9.60
N PRO A 178 -18.60 2.91 9.70
CA PRO A 178 -18.78 4.09 10.55
C PRO A 178 -18.48 3.84 12.03
N LYS A 179 -18.38 2.58 12.45
CA LYS A 179 -18.03 2.21 13.84
C LYS A 179 -16.52 2.31 14.11
N SER A 180 -15.70 2.22 13.07
CA SER A 180 -14.25 2.38 13.19
C SER A 180 -13.87 3.85 13.15
N LYS A 181 -13.63 4.45 14.31
CA LYS A 181 -13.31 5.87 14.42
C LYS A 181 -11.98 6.24 13.76
N ASN A 182 -11.02 5.30 13.69
CA ASN A 182 -9.68 5.56 13.18
C ASN A 182 -9.59 5.38 11.66
N ASN A 183 -10.34 4.41 11.11
CA ASN A 183 -10.19 3.98 9.72
C ASN A 183 -11.27 4.53 8.80
N TYR A 184 -12.47 4.87 9.36
CA TYR A 184 -13.63 5.24 8.55
C TYR A 184 -13.36 6.37 7.57
N GLY A 185 -13.60 6.11 6.30
CA GLY A 185 -13.39 7.04 5.19
C GLY A 185 -11.94 7.09 4.67
N PHE A 186 -11.04 6.19 5.13
CA PHE A 186 -9.69 6.09 4.60
C PHE A 186 -9.69 5.72 3.11
N LEU A 187 -10.45 4.70 2.73
CA LEU A 187 -10.57 4.29 1.33
C LEU A 187 -11.47 5.24 0.53
N ARG A 188 -10.99 5.67 -0.62
CA ARG A 188 -11.73 6.40 -1.65
C ARG A 188 -12.10 5.44 -2.77
N ASP A 189 -13.35 5.48 -3.25
CA ASP A 189 -13.87 4.52 -4.23
C ASP A 189 -13.06 4.55 -5.54
N ALA A 190 -12.72 5.75 -6.03
CA ALA A 190 -11.97 5.93 -7.26
C ALA A 190 -10.44 5.89 -7.09
N ALA A 191 -9.89 5.91 -5.87
CA ALA A 191 -8.44 5.93 -5.67
C ALA A 191 -7.80 4.58 -5.98
N ILE A 192 -6.59 4.59 -6.52
CA ILE A 192 -5.72 3.42 -6.58
C ILE A 192 -5.48 2.93 -5.14
N LEU A 193 -5.62 1.64 -4.87
CA LEU A 193 -5.26 1.07 -3.58
C LEU A 193 -3.92 0.34 -3.69
N SER A 194 -2.96 0.76 -2.85
CA SER A 194 -1.69 0.05 -2.67
C SER A 194 -1.58 -0.45 -1.23
N ILE A 195 -1.27 -1.73 -1.07
CA ILE A 195 -1.05 -2.38 0.23
C ILE A 195 0.41 -2.80 0.31
N VAL A 196 1.11 -2.31 1.32
CA VAL A 196 2.53 -2.60 1.55
C VAL A 196 2.68 -3.28 2.91
N VAL A 197 3.12 -4.53 2.92
CA VAL A 197 3.39 -5.29 4.14
C VAL A 197 4.90 -5.38 4.35
N ILE A 198 5.35 -5.14 5.58
CA ILE A 198 6.78 -5.19 5.94
C ILE A 198 6.92 -6.07 7.17
N THR A 199 7.59 -7.22 7.03
CA THR A 199 7.71 -8.24 8.07
C THR A 199 8.86 -9.21 7.79
N ASP A 200 9.49 -9.70 8.84
CA ASP A 200 10.51 -10.76 8.80
C ASP A 200 9.99 -12.14 9.26
N GLU A 201 8.70 -12.22 9.66
CA GLU A 201 8.06 -13.44 10.17
C GLU A 201 7.01 -14.03 9.22
N VAL A 202 6.42 -15.17 9.62
CA VAL A 202 5.32 -15.85 8.92
C VAL A 202 3.96 -15.37 9.42
N ASP A 203 2.96 -15.32 8.54
CA ASP A 203 1.59 -14.95 8.93
C ASP A 203 0.96 -15.95 9.91
N CYS A 204 0.49 -15.44 11.02
CA CYS A 204 -0.22 -16.14 12.07
C CYS A 204 -1.67 -15.65 12.24
N SER A 205 -2.32 -15.30 11.18
CA SER A 205 -3.73 -14.87 11.15
C SER A 205 -4.66 -16.01 11.57
N TYR A 206 -4.83 -16.20 12.87
CA TYR A 206 -5.55 -17.33 13.42
C TYR A 206 -7.08 -17.15 13.40
N ASN A 207 -7.79 -18.27 13.44
CA ASN A 207 -9.24 -18.27 13.61
C ASN A 207 -9.58 -18.17 15.13
N PRO A 208 -10.28 -17.11 15.58
CA PRO A 208 -10.63 -16.96 16.99
C PRO A 208 -11.43 -18.14 17.59
N ALA A 209 -12.10 -18.93 16.75
CA ALA A 209 -12.82 -20.13 17.18
C ALA A 209 -11.90 -21.30 17.58
N THR A 210 -10.62 -21.25 17.20
CA THR A 210 -9.62 -22.31 17.44
C THR A 210 -8.42 -21.83 18.26
N LYS A 211 -8.60 -20.79 19.05
CA LYS A 211 -7.56 -20.15 19.88
C LYS A 211 -6.84 -21.09 20.85
N GLU A 212 -7.40 -22.27 21.12
CA GLU A 212 -6.80 -23.30 21.95
C GLU A 212 -5.46 -23.83 21.41
N ILE A 213 -5.14 -23.66 20.13
CA ILE A 213 -3.84 -24.03 19.57
C ILE A 213 -2.68 -23.25 20.23
N PHE A 214 -2.94 -22.07 20.78
CA PHE A 214 -1.95 -21.26 21.50
C PHE A 214 -1.83 -21.61 22.99
N THR A 215 -2.74 -22.42 23.55
CA THR A 215 -2.84 -22.60 25.01
C THR A 215 -2.87 -24.05 25.47
N THR A 216 -3.73 -24.87 24.87
CA THR A 216 -4.01 -26.24 25.37
C THR A 216 -3.91 -27.31 24.30
N ASN A 217 -4.19 -26.99 23.06
CA ASN A 217 -4.06 -27.92 21.94
C ASN A 217 -2.64 -27.83 21.35
N LYS A 218 -1.80 -28.80 21.70
CA LYS A 218 -0.38 -28.83 21.36
C LYS A 218 -0.05 -29.46 20.01
N VAL A 219 -1.05 -29.75 19.16
CA VAL A 219 -0.86 -30.54 17.91
C VAL A 219 0.07 -29.86 16.90
N PHE A 220 0.18 -28.53 16.99
CA PHE A 220 1.07 -27.71 16.15
C PHE A 220 2.31 -27.18 16.88
N TRP A 221 2.54 -27.60 18.15
CA TRP A 221 3.72 -27.19 18.90
C TRP A 221 4.96 -27.97 18.43
N ASN A 222 6.12 -27.38 18.55
CA ASN A 222 7.37 -27.98 18.07
C ASN A 222 7.64 -29.33 18.78
N ASP A 223 7.60 -29.36 20.09
CA ASP A 223 7.62 -30.62 20.86
C ASP A 223 6.40 -30.71 21.81
N PRO A 224 5.28 -31.33 21.35
CA PRO A 224 4.06 -31.43 22.15
C PRO A 224 4.22 -32.14 23.51
N ALA A 225 5.26 -32.95 23.65
CA ALA A 225 5.49 -33.74 24.88
C ALA A 225 6.20 -32.91 25.96
N VAL A 226 7.04 -31.97 25.57
CA VAL A 226 7.93 -31.22 26.48
C VAL A 226 7.51 -29.75 26.59
N ASP A 227 7.09 -29.12 25.49
CA ASP A 227 6.79 -27.71 25.48
C ASP A 227 5.68 -27.33 26.45
N THR A 228 5.90 -26.26 27.20
CA THR A 228 4.91 -25.66 28.12
C THR A 228 4.15 -24.49 27.44
N ALA A 229 4.69 -23.98 26.32
CA ALA A 229 4.12 -22.92 25.52
C ALA A 229 4.60 -23.07 24.06
N PRO A 230 3.81 -22.63 23.05
CA PRO A 230 4.25 -22.62 21.67
C PRO A 230 5.28 -21.50 21.42
N THR A 231 6.12 -21.72 20.44
CA THR A 231 6.93 -20.71 19.77
C THR A 231 6.23 -20.25 18.48
N SER A 232 6.78 -19.29 17.75
CA SER A 232 6.27 -18.84 16.45
C SER A 232 6.21 -19.94 15.40
N SER A 233 6.96 -21.07 15.60
CA SER A 233 6.89 -22.27 14.75
C SER A 233 5.48 -22.84 14.62
N LEU A 234 4.59 -22.59 15.59
CA LEU A 234 3.18 -22.94 15.50
C LEU A 234 2.54 -22.42 14.22
N CYS A 235 2.83 -21.16 13.84
CA CYS A 235 2.22 -20.52 12.69
C CYS A 235 2.67 -21.16 11.38
N TRP A 236 3.94 -21.57 11.31
CA TRP A 236 4.45 -22.37 10.20
C TRP A 236 3.74 -23.72 10.10
N PHE A 237 3.71 -24.49 11.18
CA PHE A 237 3.09 -25.83 11.19
C PHE A 237 1.57 -25.82 11.02
N ALA A 238 0.91 -24.74 11.42
CA ALA A 238 -0.53 -24.57 11.31
C ALA A 238 -0.98 -23.96 9.97
N GLY A 239 -0.06 -23.41 9.16
CA GLY A 239 -0.41 -22.66 7.96
C GLY A 239 0.28 -23.11 6.68
N VAL A 240 1.29 -23.99 6.76
CA VAL A 240 2.14 -24.34 5.61
C VAL A 240 2.25 -25.85 5.44
N GLU A 241 2.27 -26.28 4.20
CA GLU A 241 2.63 -27.65 3.78
C GLU A 241 3.72 -27.58 2.71
N CYS A 242 4.76 -28.40 2.88
CA CYS A 242 5.89 -28.46 1.96
C CYS A 242 6.03 -29.84 1.33
N THR A 243 6.56 -29.89 0.11
CA THR A 243 6.83 -31.12 -0.66
C THR A 243 8.32 -31.29 -0.90
N GLY A 244 8.77 -32.55 -1.07
CA GLY A 244 10.15 -32.88 -1.38
C GLY A 244 11.09 -33.10 -0.20
N GLY A 245 10.65 -32.82 1.05
CA GLY A 245 11.44 -32.97 2.27
C GLY A 245 11.54 -34.42 2.80
N PRO A 246 12.04 -34.62 4.05
CA PRO A 246 12.47 -33.59 4.99
C PRO A 246 13.87 -33.04 4.74
N GLY A 247 14.16 -31.89 5.34
CA GLY A 247 15.46 -31.22 5.32
C GLY A 247 15.58 -30.13 4.27
N THR A 248 15.30 -30.44 3.01
CA THR A 248 15.18 -29.46 1.90
C THR A 248 13.92 -29.75 1.13
N TYR A 249 13.11 -28.73 0.95
CA TYR A 249 11.81 -28.83 0.27
C TYR A 249 11.88 -28.21 -1.13
N SER A 250 11.17 -28.82 -2.08
CA SER A 250 11.09 -28.29 -3.44
C SER A 250 10.10 -27.15 -3.58
N GLU A 251 9.05 -27.14 -2.73
CA GLU A 251 7.99 -26.16 -2.75
C GLU A 251 7.25 -26.15 -1.41
N CYS A 252 6.77 -24.98 -0.99
CA CYS A 252 5.86 -24.82 0.13
C CYS A 252 4.67 -23.94 -0.28
N HIS A 253 3.48 -24.30 0.18
CA HIS A 253 2.24 -23.59 -0.08
C HIS A 253 1.37 -23.48 1.18
N SER A 254 0.39 -22.60 1.19
CA SER A 254 -0.52 -22.48 2.31
C SER A 254 -1.40 -23.74 2.42
N GLN A 255 -1.64 -24.17 3.66
CA GLN A 255 -2.50 -25.30 3.93
C GLN A 255 -3.48 -25.00 5.06
N ASN A 256 -4.75 -25.31 4.83
CA ASN A 256 -5.77 -25.19 5.86
C ASN A 256 -5.85 -26.49 6.69
N TRP A 257 -5.45 -26.43 7.96
CA TRP A 257 -5.52 -27.52 8.90
C TRP A 257 -6.65 -27.28 9.90
N ASP A 258 -7.35 -28.34 10.32
CA ASP A 258 -8.25 -28.29 11.46
C ASP A 258 -7.48 -28.46 12.79
N LYS A 259 -8.18 -28.35 13.91
CA LYS A 259 -7.61 -28.48 15.26
C LYS A 259 -6.99 -29.86 15.56
N ASP A 260 -7.27 -30.88 14.76
CA ASP A 260 -6.72 -32.24 14.86
C ASP A 260 -5.59 -32.48 13.84
N ARG A 261 -5.10 -31.42 13.19
CA ARG A 261 -4.08 -31.39 12.12
C ARG A 261 -4.49 -32.25 10.92
N LYS A 262 -5.76 -32.19 10.53
CA LYS A 262 -6.27 -32.77 9.29
C LYS A 262 -6.57 -31.67 8.30
N VAL A 263 -6.30 -31.93 7.02
CA VAL A 263 -6.66 -30.99 5.95
C VAL A 263 -8.16 -30.73 5.97
N THR A 264 -8.54 -29.47 5.92
CA THR A 264 -9.93 -29.06 5.88
C THR A 264 -10.21 -28.08 4.74
N THR A 265 -11.39 -28.21 4.16
CA THR A 265 -11.94 -27.24 3.19
C THR A 265 -13.00 -26.34 3.82
N ASP A 266 -13.34 -26.60 5.11
CA ASP A 266 -14.27 -25.75 5.84
C ASP A 266 -13.51 -24.57 6.49
N PRO A 267 -13.74 -23.33 6.05
CA PRO A 267 -13.09 -22.14 6.61
C PRO A 267 -13.32 -21.97 8.12
N ALA A 268 -14.48 -22.41 8.62
CA ALA A 268 -14.80 -22.30 10.05
C ALA A 268 -14.01 -23.29 10.92
N ALA A 269 -13.54 -24.40 10.34
CA ALA A 269 -12.75 -25.42 11.02
C ALA A 269 -11.23 -25.15 10.93
N ALA A 270 -10.80 -24.32 9.99
CA ALA A 270 -9.39 -24.01 9.80
C ALA A 270 -8.81 -23.26 11.01
N VAL A 271 -7.62 -23.69 11.48
CA VAL A 271 -6.98 -23.08 12.67
C VAL A 271 -6.36 -21.72 12.38
N LEU A 272 -5.79 -21.53 11.19
CA LEU A 272 -5.51 -20.21 10.65
C LEU A 272 -6.60 -19.85 9.63
N GLN A 273 -6.92 -18.58 9.53
CA GLN A 273 -7.87 -18.10 8.53
C GLN A 273 -7.36 -18.47 7.13
N PRO A 274 -8.18 -19.06 6.24
CA PRO A 274 -7.75 -19.36 4.88
C PRO A 274 -7.27 -18.12 4.13
N VAL A 275 -6.19 -18.24 3.36
CA VAL A 275 -5.64 -17.13 2.55
C VAL A 275 -6.69 -16.61 1.57
N SER A 276 -7.55 -17.49 1.04
CA SER A 276 -8.66 -17.14 0.15
C SER A 276 -9.62 -16.10 0.75
N LYS A 277 -9.83 -16.08 2.08
CA LYS A 277 -10.62 -15.04 2.76
C LYS A 277 -10.13 -13.64 2.42
N TYR A 278 -8.82 -13.45 2.44
CA TYR A 278 -8.18 -12.16 2.21
C TYR A 278 -8.13 -11.81 0.73
N ILE A 279 -7.82 -12.81 -0.11
CA ILE A 279 -7.85 -12.66 -1.57
C ILE A 279 -9.24 -12.24 -2.04
N ASP A 280 -10.29 -12.96 -1.64
CA ASP A 280 -11.66 -12.67 -2.06
C ASP A 280 -12.11 -11.29 -1.56
N PHE A 281 -11.73 -10.93 -0.34
CA PHE A 281 -12.05 -9.60 0.21
C PHE A 281 -11.40 -8.47 -0.58
N VAL A 282 -10.10 -8.54 -0.84
CA VAL A 282 -9.39 -7.48 -1.58
C VAL A 282 -9.80 -7.46 -3.05
N LYS A 283 -10.08 -8.61 -3.67
CA LYS A 283 -10.69 -8.67 -5.00
C LYS A 283 -12.06 -8.02 -5.06
N SER A 284 -12.86 -8.14 -4.01
CA SER A 284 -14.14 -7.43 -3.94
C SER A 284 -14.00 -5.90 -3.87
N ILE A 285 -12.87 -5.41 -3.34
CA ILE A 285 -12.53 -3.98 -3.39
C ILE A 285 -12.08 -3.60 -4.80
N GLU A 286 -11.24 -4.41 -5.43
CA GLU A 286 -10.78 -4.21 -6.81
C GLU A 286 -11.94 -4.16 -7.79
N GLU A 287 -12.88 -5.12 -7.71
CA GLU A 287 -14.08 -5.15 -8.55
C GLU A 287 -14.89 -3.85 -8.47
N LYS A 288 -15.10 -3.31 -7.25
CA LYS A 288 -15.79 -2.02 -7.07
C LYS A 288 -15.04 -0.85 -7.70
N LYS A 289 -13.71 -0.86 -7.64
CA LYS A 289 -12.88 0.15 -8.30
C LYS A 289 -12.96 0.03 -9.81
N GLN A 290 -13.03 -1.19 -10.33
CA GLN A 290 -13.17 -1.48 -11.75
C GLN A 290 -14.55 -1.11 -12.32
N GLU A 291 -15.58 -0.98 -11.48
CA GLU A 291 -16.86 -0.36 -11.90
C GLU A 291 -16.71 1.12 -12.28
N ILE A 292 -15.66 1.79 -11.75
CA ILE A 292 -15.36 3.20 -12.03
C ILE A 292 -14.33 3.32 -13.16
N ASP A 293 -13.26 2.52 -13.10
CA ASP A 293 -12.20 2.44 -14.10
C ASP A 293 -11.79 0.98 -14.28
N GLU A 294 -12.14 0.39 -15.43
CA GLU A 294 -11.94 -1.04 -15.72
C GLU A 294 -10.47 -1.50 -15.67
N ASN A 295 -9.53 -0.56 -15.82
CA ASN A 295 -8.09 -0.85 -15.78
C ASN A 295 -7.50 -0.76 -14.37
N GLN A 296 -8.28 -0.30 -13.39
CA GLN A 296 -7.76 -0.10 -12.04
C GLN A 296 -7.51 -1.42 -11.33
N ARG A 297 -6.29 -1.58 -10.82
CA ARG A 297 -5.85 -2.74 -10.04
C ARG A 297 -5.54 -2.36 -8.61
N VAL A 298 -5.72 -3.31 -7.69
CA VAL A 298 -5.16 -3.21 -6.35
C VAL A 298 -3.71 -3.69 -6.40
N LEU A 299 -2.80 -2.85 -5.91
CA LEU A 299 -1.36 -3.14 -5.88
C LEU A 299 -0.99 -3.73 -4.53
N ILE A 300 -0.42 -4.93 -4.54
CA ILE A 300 0.12 -5.58 -3.36
C ILE A 300 1.64 -5.61 -3.48
N SER A 301 2.34 -5.22 -2.42
CA SER A 301 3.80 -5.30 -2.36
C SER A 301 4.23 -5.73 -0.95
N LEU A 302 5.22 -6.59 -0.87
CA LEU A 302 5.76 -7.07 0.39
C LEU A 302 7.27 -6.83 0.45
N ILE A 303 7.76 -6.31 1.58
CA ILE A 303 9.18 -6.34 1.93
C ILE A 303 9.30 -7.41 3.02
N THR A 304 9.87 -8.57 2.68
CA THR A 304 9.73 -9.77 3.50
C THR A 304 10.85 -10.77 3.27
N GLY A 305 10.77 -11.95 3.89
CA GLY A 305 11.78 -13.00 3.94
C GLY A 305 12.06 -13.73 2.62
N VAL A 306 12.29 -12.99 1.55
CA VAL A 306 12.76 -13.51 0.26
C VAL A 306 14.20 -13.09 0.00
N PRO A 307 15.03 -13.87 -0.71
CA PRO A 307 16.42 -13.51 -0.98
C PRO A 307 16.50 -12.27 -1.89
N VAL A 308 17.60 -11.50 -1.76
CA VAL A 308 17.91 -10.42 -2.69
C VAL A 308 18.03 -10.99 -4.11
N GLY A 309 17.32 -10.38 -5.07
CA GLY A 309 17.20 -10.87 -6.44
C GLY A 309 16.01 -11.80 -6.67
N TYR A 310 15.11 -11.96 -5.67
CA TYR A 310 13.84 -12.67 -5.87
C TYR A 310 12.93 -11.89 -6.83
N ASP A 311 12.82 -10.60 -6.66
CA ASP A 311 12.00 -9.68 -7.47
C ASP A 311 12.43 -9.63 -8.95
N THR A 312 13.71 -9.96 -9.23
CA THR A 312 14.29 -10.02 -10.58
C THR A 312 14.41 -11.43 -11.16
N PHE A 313 13.90 -12.45 -10.48
CA PHE A 313 14.01 -13.87 -10.84
C PHE A 313 15.43 -14.45 -10.82
N ASP A 314 16.39 -13.77 -10.17
CA ASP A 314 17.75 -14.26 -10.03
C ASP A 314 17.89 -15.31 -8.92
N LYS A 315 16.95 -15.29 -7.96
CA LYS A 315 16.94 -16.18 -6.80
C LYS A 315 15.53 -16.70 -6.54
N GLU A 316 15.47 -17.94 -6.04
CA GLU A 316 14.24 -18.54 -5.49
C GLU A 316 14.30 -18.58 -3.96
N ILE A 317 13.11 -18.65 -3.31
CA ILE A 317 13.02 -18.76 -1.86
C ILE A 317 13.56 -20.13 -1.43
N PRO A 318 14.56 -20.20 -0.53
CA PRO A 318 14.99 -21.46 0.04
C PRO A 318 13.95 -21.96 1.06
N TYR A 319 13.68 -23.26 1.02
CA TYR A 319 12.86 -23.95 2.00
C TYR A 319 13.70 -25.08 2.59
N GLU A 320 14.34 -24.81 3.71
CA GLU A 320 15.31 -25.74 4.32
C GLU A 320 15.12 -25.79 5.85
N ASP A 321 15.06 -26.99 6.39
CA ASP A 321 15.11 -27.18 7.83
C ASP A 321 16.51 -26.89 8.36
N ARG A 322 16.59 -26.36 9.57
CA ARG A 322 17.79 -26.34 10.37
C ARG A 322 17.87 -27.64 11.21
N PRO A 323 19.04 -27.96 11.79
CA PRO A 323 19.12 -29.04 12.78
C PRO A 323 18.02 -28.91 13.85
N ALA A 324 17.47 -30.04 14.32
CA ALA A 324 16.34 -30.04 15.25
C ALA A 324 16.63 -29.36 16.61
N ASP A 325 17.90 -29.25 16.98
CA ASP A 325 18.39 -28.55 18.17
C ASP A 325 18.83 -27.10 17.92
N ASP A 326 18.68 -26.62 16.67
CA ASP A 326 18.94 -25.24 16.31
C ASP A 326 17.81 -24.33 16.82
N GLU A 327 18.17 -23.20 17.37
CA GLU A 327 17.26 -22.25 17.97
C GLU A 327 16.25 -21.68 16.94
N GLU A 328 16.67 -21.47 15.68
CA GLU A 328 15.78 -21.03 14.61
C GLU A 328 14.74 -22.10 14.25
N GLN A 329 15.14 -23.40 14.19
CA GLN A 329 14.20 -24.49 13.94
C GLN A 329 13.17 -24.60 15.06
N ILE A 330 13.60 -24.47 16.28
CA ILE A 330 12.72 -24.52 17.47
C ILE A 330 11.74 -23.35 17.48
N ASN A 331 12.23 -22.15 17.18
CA ASN A 331 11.42 -20.94 17.27
C ASN A 331 10.49 -20.72 16.07
N PHE A 332 10.89 -21.11 14.86
CA PHE A 332 10.18 -20.77 13.63
C PHE A 332 9.72 -21.98 12.80
N GLY A 333 10.22 -23.19 13.08
CA GLY A 333 9.81 -24.42 12.39
C GLY A 333 10.39 -24.60 11.00
N ILE A 334 11.18 -23.64 10.52
CA ILE A 334 11.86 -23.61 9.20
C ILE A 334 13.08 -22.70 9.30
N GLY A 335 14.09 -22.95 8.48
CA GLY A 335 15.20 -22.05 8.33
C GLY A 335 14.84 -20.76 7.59
N PRO A 336 15.76 -19.78 7.50
CA PRO A 336 15.51 -18.47 6.93
C PRO A 336 15.26 -18.53 5.42
N GLY A 337 14.31 -17.73 4.96
CA GLY A 337 14.07 -17.44 3.54
C GLY A 337 15.09 -16.46 2.98
N CYS A 338 15.61 -15.58 3.83
CA CYS A 338 16.78 -14.74 3.51
C CYS A 338 17.64 -14.45 4.73
N ILE A 339 18.87 -14.02 4.46
CA ILE A 339 19.90 -13.72 5.48
C ILE A 339 20.60 -12.44 5.07
N LEU A 340 20.76 -11.52 6.01
CA LEU A 340 21.65 -10.37 5.89
C LEU A 340 22.97 -10.69 6.61
N GLY A 341 24.10 -10.46 5.95
CA GLY A 341 25.43 -10.74 6.50
C GLY A 341 25.95 -12.14 6.18
N ASP A 342 26.82 -12.68 7.05
CA ASP A 342 27.43 -14.00 6.87
C ASP A 342 26.46 -15.11 7.29
N VAL A 343 26.34 -16.17 6.51
CA VAL A 343 25.44 -17.30 6.77
C VAL A 343 25.69 -18.00 8.12
N ASN A 344 26.93 -17.94 8.63
CA ASN A 344 27.29 -18.54 9.92
C ASN A 344 27.22 -17.54 11.09
N ALA A 345 27.04 -16.25 10.79
CA ALA A 345 26.92 -15.18 11.77
C ALA A 345 26.00 -14.07 11.17
N PRO A 346 24.71 -14.37 10.97
CA PRO A 346 23.78 -13.44 10.34
C PRO A 346 23.59 -12.18 11.20
N THR A 347 23.47 -11.04 10.54
CA THR A 347 23.09 -9.79 11.18
C THR A 347 21.56 -9.76 11.36
N ALA A 348 20.82 -10.24 10.34
CA ALA A 348 19.38 -10.43 10.39
C ALA A 348 18.96 -11.66 9.57
N THR A 349 17.86 -12.27 9.94
CA THR A 349 17.22 -13.39 9.23
C THR A 349 15.72 -13.16 9.15
N ALA A 350 15.10 -13.60 8.05
CA ALA A 350 13.65 -13.53 7.90
C ALA A 350 13.09 -14.86 7.38
N ARG A 351 11.85 -15.14 7.72
CA ARG A 351 11.19 -16.42 7.40
C ARG A 351 10.60 -16.41 5.99
N PRO A 352 10.50 -17.60 5.31
CA PRO A 352 9.84 -17.71 4.02
C PRO A 352 8.36 -17.29 4.12
N PRO A 353 7.89 -16.30 3.34
CA PRO A 353 6.53 -15.73 3.49
C PRO A 353 5.49 -16.51 2.67
N VAL A 354 5.26 -17.78 2.99
CA VAL A 354 4.46 -18.68 2.14
C VAL A 354 3.01 -18.21 1.98
N ARG A 355 2.35 -17.87 3.07
CA ARG A 355 0.93 -17.45 3.05
C ARG A 355 0.78 -16.04 2.47
N GLU A 356 1.69 -15.15 2.83
CA GLU A 356 1.75 -13.78 2.32
C GLU A 356 2.07 -13.74 0.82
N ARG A 357 2.97 -14.62 0.36
CA ARG A 357 3.29 -14.78 -1.07
C ARG A 357 2.05 -15.22 -1.86
N GLU A 358 1.34 -16.25 -1.40
CA GLU A 358 0.12 -16.72 -2.06
C GLU A 358 -0.93 -15.61 -2.14
N PHE A 359 -1.08 -14.83 -1.07
CA PHE A 359 -1.96 -13.65 -1.10
C PHE A 359 -1.49 -12.63 -2.13
N ALA A 360 -0.22 -12.24 -2.12
CA ALA A 360 0.30 -11.17 -2.96
C ALA A 360 0.32 -11.53 -4.44
N GLU A 361 0.73 -12.76 -4.77
CA GLU A 361 0.78 -13.26 -6.15
C GLU A 361 -0.61 -13.39 -6.80
N ALA A 362 -1.69 -13.50 -6.01
CA ALA A 362 -3.06 -13.52 -6.51
C ALA A 362 -3.52 -12.21 -7.19
N PHE A 363 -2.72 -11.14 -7.06
CA PHE A 363 -2.96 -9.81 -7.64
C PHE A 363 -1.96 -9.46 -8.75
N LEU A 364 -1.16 -10.41 -9.20
CA LEU A 364 -0.32 -10.29 -10.39
C LEU A 364 -1.06 -10.83 -11.61
N ASP A 365 -0.81 -10.25 -12.77
CA ASP A 365 -1.35 -10.78 -14.03
C ASP A 365 -0.68 -12.12 -14.38
N ASP A 366 0.63 -12.23 -14.21
CA ASP A 366 1.37 -13.49 -14.38
C ASP A 366 2.55 -13.59 -13.39
N PRO A 367 2.44 -14.37 -12.31
CA PRO A 367 3.53 -14.57 -11.33
C PRO A 367 4.81 -15.19 -11.91
N LYS A 368 4.80 -15.66 -13.16
CA LYS A 368 5.98 -16.19 -13.85
C LYS A 368 6.83 -15.09 -14.50
N THR A 369 6.25 -13.94 -14.72
CA THR A 369 6.90 -12.79 -15.38
C THR A 369 6.98 -11.57 -14.49
N GLU A 370 6.23 -11.56 -13.38
CA GLU A 370 6.19 -10.47 -12.43
C GLU A 370 6.34 -10.98 -11.00
N ARG A 371 6.96 -10.17 -10.15
CA ARG A 371 7.04 -10.39 -8.71
C ARG A 371 6.77 -9.09 -7.96
N ASN A 372 6.17 -9.24 -6.78
CA ASN A 372 5.80 -8.13 -5.92
C ASN A 372 6.31 -8.30 -4.47
N LEU A 373 7.25 -9.22 -4.28
CA LEU A 373 7.94 -9.44 -3.02
C LEU A 373 9.39 -8.98 -3.15
N TYR A 374 9.85 -8.16 -2.21
CA TYR A 374 11.19 -7.60 -2.11
C TYR A 374 11.86 -8.12 -0.84
N SER A 375 13.18 -8.32 -0.91
CA SER A 375 13.94 -8.82 0.24
C SER A 375 13.94 -7.81 1.40
N ILE A 376 13.66 -8.30 2.61
CA ILE A 376 13.88 -7.54 3.83
C ILE A 376 15.35 -7.62 4.30
N CYS A 377 16.08 -8.66 3.86
CA CYS A 377 17.48 -8.89 4.21
C CYS A 377 18.44 -8.09 3.31
N GLN A 378 18.39 -6.76 3.40
CA GLN A 378 19.27 -5.88 2.61
C GLN A 378 19.56 -4.58 3.38
N ASP A 379 20.66 -3.91 3.02
CA ASP A 379 21.14 -2.70 3.70
C ASP A 379 20.35 -1.42 3.34
N SER A 380 19.45 -1.49 2.37
CA SER A 380 18.67 -0.35 1.89
C SER A 380 17.38 -0.79 1.22
N TYR A 381 16.27 -0.15 1.58
CA TYR A 381 14.96 -0.37 0.94
C TYR A 381 14.63 0.65 -0.16
N ALA A 382 15.60 1.54 -0.51
CA ALA A 382 15.33 2.60 -1.48
C ALA A 382 14.84 2.05 -2.82
N ALA A 383 15.50 1.02 -3.38
CA ALA A 383 15.11 0.43 -4.66
C ALA A 383 13.74 -0.27 -4.60
N ALA A 384 13.44 -0.99 -3.52
CA ALA A 384 12.14 -1.62 -3.31
C ALA A 384 11.02 -0.57 -3.20
N LEU A 385 11.23 0.47 -2.41
CA LEU A 385 10.27 1.56 -2.22
C LEU A 385 10.05 2.37 -3.50
N GLU A 386 11.12 2.64 -4.28
CA GLU A 386 11.02 3.28 -5.59
C GLU A 386 10.25 2.39 -6.58
N SER A 387 10.50 1.09 -6.59
CA SER A 387 9.76 0.13 -7.43
C SER A 387 8.27 0.10 -7.07
N ILE A 388 7.94 0.06 -5.78
CA ILE A 388 6.55 0.09 -5.30
C ILE A 388 5.86 1.40 -5.73
N ALA A 389 6.50 2.54 -5.52
CA ALA A 389 5.97 3.84 -5.92
C ALA A 389 5.83 3.97 -7.44
N THR A 390 6.75 3.37 -8.21
CA THR A 390 6.71 3.32 -9.68
C THR A 390 5.49 2.54 -10.17
N LYS A 391 5.17 1.38 -9.56
CA LYS A 391 3.95 0.62 -9.89
C LYS A 391 2.68 1.45 -9.62
N ILE A 392 2.69 2.27 -8.56
CA ILE A 392 1.58 3.20 -8.29
C ILE A 392 1.52 4.28 -9.38
N ARG A 393 2.65 4.91 -9.69
CA ARG A 393 2.76 5.92 -10.74
C ARG A 393 2.24 5.41 -12.09
N ASP A 394 2.62 4.19 -12.45
CA ASP A 394 2.26 3.59 -13.74
C ASP A 394 0.76 3.29 -13.87
N GLN A 395 0.03 3.26 -12.76
CA GLN A 395 -1.45 3.24 -12.75
C GLN A 395 -2.10 4.63 -12.73
N ILE A 396 -1.33 5.69 -12.47
CA ILE A 396 -1.83 7.07 -12.59
C ILE A 396 -1.85 7.42 -14.06
N VAL A 397 -2.91 7.02 -14.75
CA VAL A 397 -3.07 7.22 -16.18
C VAL A 397 -3.30 8.71 -16.47
N PRO A 398 -2.61 9.30 -17.45
CA PRO A 398 -2.94 10.62 -17.95
C PRO A 398 -4.41 10.69 -18.36
N ALA A 399 -5.02 11.87 -18.20
CA ALA A 399 -6.44 12.08 -18.54
C ALA A 399 -6.65 12.21 -20.05
N CYS A 400 -6.25 11.17 -20.78
CA CYS A 400 -6.50 11.09 -22.23
C CYS A 400 -8.00 11.06 -22.52
N MET A 401 -8.44 11.74 -23.56
CA MET A 401 -9.79 11.55 -24.07
C MET A 401 -9.87 10.21 -24.84
N PRO A 402 -10.61 9.19 -24.35
CA PRO A 402 -10.58 7.84 -24.92
C PRO A 402 -11.32 7.72 -26.27
N SER A 403 -11.77 8.86 -26.82
CA SER A 403 -12.44 8.94 -28.10
C SER A 403 -11.84 10.06 -28.92
N CYS A 404 -11.76 9.87 -30.23
CA CYS A 404 -11.26 10.88 -31.13
C CYS A 404 -12.09 12.16 -31.05
N VAL A 405 -11.46 13.25 -30.65
CA VAL A 405 -12.08 14.57 -30.53
C VAL A 405 -12.04 15.27 -31.86
N ARG A 406 -13.16 15.95 -32.21
CA ARG A 406 -13.30 16.72 -33.41
C ARG A 406 -12.46 17.99 -33.36
N ASP A 407 -11.73 18.25 -34.43
CA ASP A 407 -11.13 19.55 -34.69
C ASP A 407 -12.17 20.50 -35.31
N LYS A 408 -12.45 21.60 -34.62
CA LYS A 408 -13.37 22.65 -35.13
C LYS A 408 -12.76 23.48 -36.24
N ASP A 409 -11.44 23.67 -36.23
CA ASP A 409 -10.72 24.47 -37.24
C ASP A 409 -9.62 23.66 -37.92
N ARG A 410 -10.03 22.78 -38.83
CA ARG A 410 -9.13 21.98 -39.66
C ARG A 410 -8.27 22.81 -40.65
N SER A 411 -8.34 24.15 -40.62
CA SER A 411 -7.45 25.01 -41.40
C SER A 411 -6.08 25.21 -40.74
N THR A 412 -5.94 24.86 -39.47
CA THR A 412 -4.69 24.87 -38.72
C THR A 412 -4.22 23.42 -38.43
N PRO A 413 -2.92 23.19 -38.22
CA PRO A 413 -2.43 21.87 -37.86
C PRO A 413 -2.69 21.51 -36.39
N VAL A 414 -3.17 22.44 -35.57
CA VAL A 414 -3.38 22.32 -34.13
C VAL A 414 -4.84 22.01 -33.88
N LEU A 415 -5.11 20.97 -33.05
CA LEU A 415 -6.47 20.61 -32.65
C LEU A 415 -7.16 21.79 -31.93
N ASP A 416 -8.33 22.19 -32.38
CA ASP A 416 -9.23 23.11 -31.67
C ASP A 416 -10.44 22.36 -31.13
N PRO A 417 -10.34 21.78 -29.86
CA PRO A 417 -11.37 20.93 -29.32
C PRO A 417 -12.55 21.75 -28.77
N ASN A 418 -13.75 21.19 -28.85
CA ASN A 418 -14.94 21.73 -28.20
C ASN A 418 -15.30 20.83 -27.01
N CYS A 419 -14.76 21.15 -25.83
CA CYS A 419 -14.93 20.36 -24.63
C CYS A 419 -15.49 21.21 -23.49
N ARG A 420 -16.32 20.57 -22.66
CA ARG A 420 -16.86 21.10 -21.41
C ARG A 420 -16.55 20.12 -20.29
N LEU A 421 -15.90 20.59 -19.22
CA LEU A 421 -15.67 19.80 -18.02
C LEU A 421 -16.64 20.21 -16.92
N ILE A 422 -17.18 19.22 -16.24
CA ILE A 422 -18.18 19.37 -15.18
C ILE A 422 -17.66 18.74 -13.91
N GLU A 423 -17.66 19.50 -12.84
CA GLU A 423 -17.41 19.03 -11.48
C GLU A 423 -18.76 18.70 -10.83
N THR A 424 -18.90 17.48 -10.31
CA THR A 424 -20.09 17.02 -9.60
C THR A 424 -19.71 16.72 -8.15
N ASN A 425 -20.35 17.38 -7.20
CA ASN A 425 -20.10 17.13 -5.78
C ASN A 425 -20.89 15.89 -5.28
N ILE A 426 -20.61 15.48 -4.04
CA ILE A 426 -21.25 14.31 -3.40
C ILE A 426 -22.80 14.40 -3.34
N LYS A 427 -23.38 15.61 -3.48
CA LYS A 427 -24.83 15.81 -3.51
C LYS A 427 -25.41 15.74 -4.91
N GLY A 428 -24.57 15.51 -5.93
CA GLY A 428 -24.96 15.51 -7.32
C GLY A 428 -25.14 16.92 -7.92
N GLU A 429 -24.65 17.97 -7.24
CA GLU A 429 -24.67 19.33 -7.79
C GLU A 429 -23.53 19.50 -8.80
N GLU A 430 -23.88 19.92 -10.00
CA GLU A 430 -22.95 20.10 -11.11
C GLU A 430 -22.48 21.56 -11.22
N LYS A 431 -21.19 21.73 -11.53
CA LYS A 431 -20.57 23.02 -11.79
C LYS A 431 -19.64 22.94 -12.97
N ASP A 432 -19.75 23.88 -13.92
CA ASP A 432 -18.80 24.00 -15.03
C ASP A 432 -17.43 24.41 -14.53
N ILE A 433 -16.40 23.71 -15.02
CA ILE A 433 -14.99 24.07 -14.82
C ILE A 433 -14.58 24.96 -16.00
N PRO A 434 -14.10 26.20 -15.76
CA PRO A 434 -13.61 27.08 -16.81
C PRO A 434 -12.28 26.58 -17.38
N GLN A 435 -11.99 26.94 -18.63
CA GLN A 435 -10.69 26.71 -19.24
C GLN A 435 -9.61 27.58 -18.58
N CYS A 436 -8.41 27.02 -18.38
CA CYS A 436 -7.25 27.74 -17.87
C CYS A 436 -6.71 28.75 -18.90
N THR A 437 -6.01 29.74 -18.37
CA THR A 437 -5.17 30.62 -19.20
C THR A 437 -3.70 30.37 -18.88
N GLU A 438 -2.85 30.34 -19.90
CA GLU A 438 -1.40 30.27 -19.69
C GLU A 438 -0.87 31.66 -19.31
N VAL A 439 -0.17 31.75 -18.16
CA VAL A 439 0.48 32.96 -17.68
C VAL A 439 1.91 32.63 -17.27
N ASN A 440 2.90 33.20 -17.92
CA ASN A 440 4.32 32.97 -17.63
C ASN A 440 4.76 31.48 -17.65
N GLY A 441 4.21 30.69 -18.56
CA GLY A 441 4.51 29.26 -18.68
C GLY A 441 3.87 28.40 -17.60
N ALA A 442 2.78 28.86 -17.00
CA ALA A 442 1.97 28.07 -16.04
C ALA A 442 0.48 28.24 -16.33
N TRP A 443 -0.29 27.18 -16.14
CA TRP A 443 -1.74 27.23 -16.22
C TRP A 443 -2.33 27.91 -14.98
N THR A 444 -3.24 28.84 -15.18
CA THR A 444 -3.89 29.59 -14.11
C THR A 444 -5.39 29.68 -14.32
N ALA A 445 -6.14 29.58 -13.21
CA ALA A 445 -7.57 29.82 -13.22
C ALA A 445 -7.86 31.33 -13.29
N GLY A 446 -8.58 31.73 -14.33
CA GLY A 446 -9.03 33.12 -14.50
C GLY A 446 -10.23 33.46 -13.62
N ASN A 447 -10.50 34.76 -13.47
CA ASN A 447 -11.74 35.30 -12.87
C ASN A 447 -12.05 34.83 -11.42
N GLY A 448 -11.03 34.52 -10.62
CA GLY A 448 -11.20 34.10 -9.24
C GLY A 448 -11.79 32.67 -9.10
N ALA A 449 -11.75 31.87 -10.14
CA ALA A 449 -12.13 30.47 -10.06
C ALA A 449 -11.07 29.68 -9.27
N ASN A 450 -11.52 28.73 -8.46
CA ASN A 450 -10.63 27.82 -7.68
C ASN A 450 -10.13 26.64 -8.48
N VAL A 451 -10.70 26.39 -9.65
CA VAL A 451 -10.35 25.29 -10.55
C VAL A 451 -10.49 25.73 -11.99
N CYS A 452 -9.60 25.26 -12.86
CA CYS A 452 -9.72 25.35 -14.30
C CYS A 452 -9.16 24.08 -14.96
N PHE A 453 -9.47 23.84 -16.22
CA PHE A 453 -8.87 22.78 -17.01
C PHE A 453 -8.05 23.34 -18.18
N ALA A 454 -6.96 22.67 -18.50
CA ALA A 454 -6.20 22.89 -19.71
C ALA A 454 -6.31 21.67 -20.63
N THR A 455 -6.20 21.91 -21.93
CA THR A 455 -6.11 20.87 -22.95
C THR A 455 -4.67 20.75 -23.42
N LEU A 456 -4.12 19.52 -23.37
CA LEU A 456 -2.83 19.20 -23.94
C LEU A 456 -3.08 18.59 -25.32
N ILE A 457 -2.53 19.21 -26.35
CA ILE A 457 -2.85 18.94 -27.76
C ILE A 457 -1.63 18.88 -28.66
N ASP A 458 -0.47 19.38 -28.21
CA ASP A 458 0.76 19.38 -29.00
C ASP A 458 1.42 17.99 -28.91
N LYS A 459 1.36 17.24 -30.02
CA LYS A 459 1.89 15.87 -30.12
C LYS A 459 3.40 15.80 -30.26
N THR A 460 4.02 16.88 -30.73
CA THR A 460 5.44 16.93 -31.12
C THR A 460 6.24 17.92 -30.27
N GLY A 461 5.59 18.71 -29.43
CA GLY A 461 6.17 19.82 -28.68
C GLY A 461 6.58 21.02 -29.58
N LYS A 462 6.02 21.09 -30.80
CA LYS A 462 6.35 22.11 -31.82
C LYS A 462 5.14 22.59 -32.59
N GLU A 463 3.96 22.07 -32.34
CA GLU A 463 2.73 22.39 -33.08
C GLU A 463 2.11 23.68 -32.58
N THR A 464 2.34 23.99 -31.30
CA THR A 464 1.87 25.22 -30.66
C THR A 464 3.03 26.13 -30.23
N LEU A 465 2.70 27.33 -29.74
CA LEU A 465 3.67 28.25 -29.13
C LEU A 465 3.85 27.99 -27.62
N SER A 466 2.91 27.30 -27.02
CA SER A 466 3.00 26.88 -25.63
C SER A 466 4.13 25.87 -25.45
N LYS A 467 4.63 25.76 -24.23
CA LYS A 467 5.61 24.72 -23.82
C LYS A 467 5.05 23.78 -22.75
N ILE A 468 3.77 23.98 -22.41
CA ILE A 468 3.09 23.28 -21.33
C ILE A 468 1.78 22.63 -21.79
N ASP A 469 1.53 22.59 -23.11
CA ASP A 469 0.36 21.94 -23.72
C ASP A 469 0.72 20.67 -24.53
N ASN A 470 1.90 20.12 -24.27
CA ASN A 470 2.31 18.85 -24.87
C ASN A 470 1.45 17.72 -24.32
N ILE A 471 0.90 16.91 -25.23
CA ILE A 471 0.22 15.66 -24.87
C ILE A 471 1.27 14.67 -24.33
N SER A 472 0.92 13.88 -23.32
CA SER A 472 1.84 12.87 -22.78
C SER A 472 2.20 11.82 -23.82
N ASP A 473 3.39 11.22 -23.65
CA ASP A 473 3.84 10.11 -24.51
C ASP A 473 2.84 8.96 -24.49
N TYR A 474 2.23 8.69 -23.36
CA TYR A 474 1.20 7.65 -23.22
C TYR A 474 -0.02 7.94 -24.13
N CYS A 475 -0.68 9.09 -23.99
CA CYS A 475 -1.84 9.44 -24.80
C CYS A 475 -1.49 9.46 -26.31
N ASN A 476 -0.30 9.92 -26.64
CA ASN A 476 0.18 9.99 -28.03
C ASN A 476 0.44 8.59 -28.61
N MET A 477 1.02 7.66 -27.85
CA MET A 477 1.26 6.28 -28.28
C MET A 477 -0.04 5.49 -28.48
N GLU A 478 -1.03 5.73 -27.61
CA GLU A 478 -2.37 5.14 -27.72
C GLU A 478 -3.22 5.77 -28.85
N GLY A 479 -2.68 6.79 -29.53
CA GLY A 479 -3.33 7.44 -30.68
C GLY A 479 -4.37 8.50 -30.30
N PHE A 480 -4.52 8.81 -29.00
CA PHE A 480 -5.44 9.87 -28.55
C PHE A 480 -4.95 11.25 -29.01
N ASN A 481 -5.89 12.14 -29.28
CA ASN A 481 -5.57 13.49 -29.78
C ASN A 481 -5.79 14.60 -28.75
N LEU A 482 -6.20 14.24 -27.53
CA LEU A 482 -6.48 15.21 -26.47
C LEU A 482 -6.21 14.58 -25.09
N GLU A 483 -5.57 15.36 -24.24
CA GLU A 483 -5.40 15.08 -22.82
C GLU A 483 -5.85 16.29 -22.00
N PHE A 484 -6.32 16.07 -20.75
CA PHE A 484 -6.74 17.13 -19.86
C PHE A 484 -5.81 17.27 -18.66
N VAL A 485 -5.60 18.51 -18.24
CA VAL A 485 -4.97 18.84 -16.96
C VAL A 485 -5.91 19.72 -16.16
N LEU A 486 -6.10 19.38 -14.89
CA LEU A 486 -6.81 20.20 -13.93
C LEU A 486 -5.83 21.00 -13.07
N VAL A 487 -6.11 22.28 -12.94
CA VAL A 487 -5.34 23.19 -12.09
C VAL A 487 -6.27 23.75 -11.03
N ARG A 488 -5.93 23.52 -9.76
CA ARG A 488 -6.70 23.98 -8.60
C ARG A 488 -5.86 24.89 -7.72
N SER A 489 -6.51 25.90 -7.13
CA SER A 489 -5.92 26.74 -6.08
C SER A 489 -6.22 26.22 -4.68
N ALA A 490 -7.17 25.28 -4.54
CA ALA A 490 -7.54 24.61 -3.31
C ALA A 490 -8.05 23.20 -3.61
N PRO A 491 -7.88 22.24 -2.70
CA PRO A 491 -8.39 20.88 -2.86
C PRO A 491 -9.89 20.85 -3.18
N ALA A 492 -10.31 19.87 -4.01
CA ALA A 492 -11.72 19.59 -4.23
C ALA A 492 -12.39 19.13 -2.93
N ALA A 493 -13.69 19.38 -2.79
CA ALA A 493 -14.46 18.78 -1.72
C ALA A 493 -14.45 17.24 -1.86
N ALA A 494 -14.41 16.54 -0.72
CA ALA A 494 -14.42 15.07 -0.72
C ALA A 494 -15.63 14.51 -1.48
N GLY A 495 -15.40 13.46 -2.29
CA GLY A 495 -16.43 12.85 -3.12
C GLY A 495 -16.79 13.64 -4.38
N THR A 496 -15.98 14.62 -4.76
CA THR A 496 -16.13 15.34 -6.03
C THR A 496 -15.65 14.45 -7.19
N THR A 497 -16.46 14.35 -8.23
CA THR A 497 -16.11 13.68 -9.51
C THR A 497 -16.04 14.67 -10.65
N ILE A 498 -15.30 14.35 -11.72
CA ILE A 498 -15.17 15.17 -12.89
C ILE A 498 -15.55 14.38 -14.13
N SER A 499 -16.33 15.00 -14.99
CA SER A 499 -16.67 14.46 -16.30
C SER A 499 -16.33 15.44 -17.41
N ALA A 500 -15.84 14.91 -18.53
CA ALA A 500 -15.59 15.69 -19.74
C ALA A 500 -16.57 15.31 -20.84
N ASN A 501 -17.14 16.31 -21.47
CA ASN A 501 -17.98 16.19 -22.64
C ASN A 501 -17.34 16.94 -23.82
N CYS A 502 -16.83 16.18 -24.81
CA CYS A 502 -16.23 16.73 -26.03
C CYS A 502 -17.07 16.38 -27.27
N GLU A 503 -17.00 17.22 -28.25
CA GLU A 503 -17.54 16.93 -29.59
C GLU A 503 -16.64 15.90 -30.27
N LEU A 504 -17.20 14.74 -30.63
CA LEU A 504 -16.43 13.65 -31.23
C LEU A 504 -16.25 13.85 -32.72
N SER A 505 -15.13 13.38 -33.27
CA SER A 505 -14.80 13.45 -34.67
C SER A 505 -15.79 12.68 -35.55
N ASP A 506 -16.21 13.32 -36.60
CA ASP A 506 -16.96 12.75 -37.74
C ASP A 506 -16.03 12.15 -38.81
N ASN A 507 -14.70 12.34 -38.67
CA ASN A 507 -13.68 11.83 -39.57
C ASN A 507 -12.43 11.41 -38.80
N ARG A 508 -12.49 10.22 -38.12
CA ARG A 508 -11.41 9.71 -37.29
C ARG A 508 -10.08 9.58 -38.02
N THR A 509 -10.10 9.20 -39.29
CA THR A 509 -8.86 9.04 -40.07
C THR A 509 -8.11 10.37 -40.25
N LEU A 510 -8.82 11.49 -40.16
CA LEU A 510 -8.21 12.82 -40.27
C LEU A 510 -7.79 13.37 -38.91
N ASP A 511 -8.69 13.30 -37.93
CA ASP A 511 -8.46 13.92 -36.62
C ASP A 511 -7.60 13.01 -35.70
N CYS A 512 -7.65 11.66 -35.88
CA CYS A 512 -6.89 10.67 -35.09
C CYS A 512 -6.37 9.54 -35.99
N PRO A 513 -5.36 9.80 -36.83
CA PRO A 513 -4.89 8.82 -37.82
C PRO A 513 -4.27 7.57 -37.19
N ASN A 514 -3.91 7.60 -35.90
CA ASN A 514 -3.26 6.51 -35.16
C ASN A 514 -4.19 5.80 -34.16
N LEU A 515 -5.46 6.19 -34.04
CA LEU A 515 -6.45 5.62 -33.12
C LEU A 515 -7.30 4.52 -33.78
#